data_8edc5cdf800c4ab2758860a2c13a97ba
#
_entry.id   8edc5cdf800c4ab2758860a2c13a97ba
#
_cell.length_a   1.000
_cell.length_b   1.000
_cell.length_c   1.000
_cell.angle_alpha   90.00
_cell.angle_beta   90.00
_cell.angle_gamma   90.00
#
_symmetry.space_group_name_H-M   'P 1'
#
loop_
_entity.id
_entity.type
_entity.pdbx_description
1 polymer ?
#
loop_
_entity_poly.entity_id
_entity_poly.type
_entity_poly.pdbx_seq_one_letter_code
_entity_poly.pdbx_strand_id
1 'polypeptide(L)'
;MHKNCAIVVVAVTLFSCSFTVSAQNSKSDVPSAEQVLRRQQEGWNRHDLEAFMSGYWNSPDLTFFSGAEKTSGWESTLERYRKKYQSEGREMGRLEFSDLNIQELAPDAAFVRGAWRLKMTDGKSPHGLFTLIFRKFPDGWKIVHDHTSAADH
;
A
#
# COMPACT_ATOMS: atom_id res chain seq x y z
N MET A 1 -57.80 64.05 29.13
CA MET A 1 -57.90 62.64 28.75
C MET A 1 -56.66 62.28 27.95
N HIS A 2 -55.63 61.77 28.63
CA HIS A 2 -54.37 61.35 28.01
C HIS A 2 -54.33 59.83 27.99
N LYS A 3 -54.32 59.26 26.76
CA LYS A 3 -54.22 57.81 26.61
C LYS A 3 -52.72 57.51 26.38
N ASN A 4 -52.12 56.87 27.40
CA ASN A 4 -50.77 56.34 27.30
C ASN A 4 -50.76 55.05 26.47
N CYS A 5 -50.07 55.09 25.35
CA CYS A 5 -49.82 53.92 24.50
C CYS A 5 -48.47 53.28 24.92
N ALA A 6 -48.50 52.13 25.57
CA ALA A 6 -47.34 51.36 25.97
C ALA A 6 -46.82 50.57 24.77
N ILE A 7 -45.65 50.86 24.31
CA ILE A 7 -44.96 50.07 23.25
C ILE A 7 -44.26 48.92 23.94
N VAL A 8 -44.71 47.66 23.65
CA VAL A 8 -44.03 46.46 24.07
C VAL A 8 -42.98 46.12 23.02
N VAL A 9 -41.71 46.24 23.39
CA VAL A 9 -40.56 45.79 22.59
C VAL A 9 -40.30 44.33 22.87
N VAL A 10 -40.64 43.48 21.91
CA VAL A 10 -40.28 42.03 22.00
C VAL A 10 -38.86 41.86 21.45
N ALA A 11 -37.91 41.57 22.34
CA ALA A 11 -36.55 41.24 21.98
C ALA A 11 -36.51 39.78 21.50
N VAL A 12 -36.34 39.59 20.20
CA VAL A 12 -36.06 38.26 19.63
C VAL A 12 -34.59 37.97 19.75
N THR A 13 -34.21 37.11 20.71
CA THR A 13 -32.82 36.60 20.84
C THR A 13 -32.62 35.47 19.84
N LEU A 14 -31.87 35.73 18.77
CA LEU A 14 -31.42 34.72 17.83
C LEU A 14 -30.28 33.89 18.48
N PHE A 15 -30.59 32.67 18.85
CA PHE A 15 -29.63 31.69 19.36
C PHE A 15 -28.92 31.08 18.14
N SER A 16 -27.73 31.62 17.78
CA SER A 16 -26.87 31.03 16.76
C SER A 16 -26.22 29.75 17.30
N CYS A 17 -26.80 28.61 16.94
CA CYS A 17 -26.21 27.31 17.21
C CYS A 17 -25.09 27.05 16.21
N SER A 18 -23.84 27.33 16.59
CA SER A 18 -22.66 27.02 15.80
C SER A 18 -22.38 25.51 15.92
N PHE A 19 -22.79 24.75 14.88
CA PHE A 19 -22.36 23.35 14.74
C PHE A 19 -20.89 23.33 14.30
N THR A 20 -19.97 23.08 15.23
CA THR A 20 -18.62 22.72 14.90
C THR A 20 -18.62 21.29 14.38
N VAL A 21 -18.57 21.13 13.06
CA VAL A 21 -18.30 19.83 12.42
C VAL A 21 -16.84 19.49 12.72
N SER A 22 -16.64 18.68 13.75
CA SER A 22 -15.35 18.07 14.01
C SER A 22 -15.13 17.04 12.92
N ALA A 23 -14.25 17.33 11.96
CA ALA A 23 -13.79 16.34 11.00
C ALA A 23 -13.03 15.26 11.77
N GLN A 24 -13.72 14.21 12.17
CA GLN A 24 -13.08 13.00 12.64
C GLN A 24 -12.28 12.42 11.47
N ASN A 25 -10.97 12.65 11.51
CA ASN A 25 -10.02 11.94 10.67
C ASN A 25 -10.04 10.47 11.12
N SER A 26 -11.00 9.70 10.62
CA SER A 26 -11.03 8.25 10.80
C SER A 26 -9.84 7.72 10.03
N LYS A 27 -8.72 7.50 10.74
CA LYS A 27 -7.60 6.70 10.27
C LYS A 27 -8.21 5.37 9.86
N SER A 28 -8.36 5.13 8.56
CA SER A 28 -8.93 3.88 8.06
C SER A 28 -8.07 2.74 8.60
N ASP A 29 -8.68 1.74 9.26
CA ASP A 29 -7.99 0.54 9.76
C ASP A 29 -7.43 -0.32 8.61
N VAL A 30 -7.71 0.07 7.37
CA VAL A 30 -7.23 -0.57 6.14
C VAL A 30 -5.80 -0.12 5.86
N PRO A 31 -4.83 -1.05 5.78
CA PRO A 31 -3.44 -0.73 5.51
C PRO A 31 -3.27 0.11 4.24
N SER A 32 -2.45 1.15 4.30
CA SER A 32 -2.02 1.90 3.11
C SER A 32 -1.10 1.06 2.22
N ALA A 33 -0.89 1.47 0.96
CA ALA A 33 0.07 0.81 0.07
C ALA A 33 1.48 0.74 0.71
N GLU A 34 1.91 1.80 1.42
CA GLU A 34 3.19 1.79 2.15
C GLU A 34 3.22 0.72 3.25
N GLN A 35 2.15 0.59 4.02
CA GLN A 35 2.07 -0.44 5.07
C GLN A 35 2.08 -1.86 4.49
N VAL A 36 1.49 -2.07 3.30
CA VAL A 36 1.58 -3.35 2.60
C VAL A 36 3.04 -3.67 2.27
N LEU A 37 3.79 -2.73 1.69
CA LEU A 37 5.21 -2.93 1.37
C LEU A 37 6.05 -3.20 2.62
N ARG A 38 5.82 -2.49 3.72
CA ARG A 38 6.51 -2.76 4.99
C ARG A 38 6.25 -4.18 5.48
N ARG A 39 5.01 -4.65 5.45
CA ARG A 39 4.65 -6.03 5.83
C ARG A 39 5.27 -7.07 4.90
N GLN A 40 5.34 -6.78 3.60
CA GLN A 40 6.04 -7.64 2.64
C GLN A 40 7.53 -7.76 3.00
N GLN A 41 8.21 -6.64 3.25
CA GLN A 41 9.61 -6.63 3.66
C GLN A 41 9.83 -7.41 4.96
N GLU A 42 8.94 -7.27 5.94
CA GLU A 42 8.98 -8.03 7.18
C GLU A 42 8.76 -9.53 6.95
N GLY A 43 7.78 -9.91 6.13
CA GLY A 43 7.51 -11.31 5.76
C GLY A 43 8.72 -11.94 5.09
N TRP A 44 9.29 -11.28 4.09
CA TRP A 44 10.52 -11.71 3.42
C TRP A 44 11.67 -11.94 4.42
N ASN A 45 11.91 -10.94 5.30
CA ASN A 45 13.01 -10.98 6.26
C ASN A 45 12.84 -12.02 7.37
N ARG A 46 11.64 -12.60 7.51
CA ARG A 46 11.36 -13.80 8.31
C ARG A 46 11.39 -15.10 7.49
N HIS A 47 11.73 -15.02 6.20
CA HIS A 47 11.71 -16.13 5.23
C HIS A 47 10.30 -16.72 5.02
N ASP A 48 9.27 -15.90 5.23
CA ASP A 48 7.87 -16.23 5.07
C ASP A 48 7.35 -15.67 3.74
N LEU A 49 7.48 -16.48 2.67
CA LEU A 49 7.03 -16.08 1.34
C LEU A 49 5.52 -15.92 1.24
N GLU A 50 4.75 -16.63 2.05
CA GLU A 50 3.28 -16.48 2.03
C GLU A 50 2.88 -15.14 2.64
N ALA A 51 3.52 -14.73 3.75
CA ALA A 51 3.36 -13.40 4.30
C ALA A 51 3.79 -12.29 3.31
N PHE A 52 4.90 -12.48 2.58
CA PHE A 52 5.31 -11.59 1.50
C PHE A 52 4.25 -11.52 0.40
N MET A 53 3.76 -12.66 -0.07
CA MET A 53 2.77 -12.77 -1.13
C MET A 53 1.38 -12.29 -0.72
N SER A 54 1.08 -12.15 0.58
CA SER A 54 -0.18 -11.58 1.07
C SER A 54 -0.41 -10.13 0.66
N GLY A 55 0.65 -9.41 0.28
CA GLY A 55 0.58 -8.07 -0.29
C GLY A 55 0.08 -8.04 -1.74
N TYR A 56 0.14 -9.16 -2.45
CA TYR A 56 -0.37 -9.29 -3.80
C TYR A 56 -1.83 -9.75 -3.81
N TRP A 57 -2.53 -9.35 -4.85
CA TRP A 57 -3.88 -9.79 -5.11
C TRP A 57 -3.92 -11.30 -5.42
N ASN A 58 -4.63 -12.06 -4.60
CA ASN A 58 -4.79 -13.50 -4.80
C ASN A 58 -5.80 -13.74 -5.93
N SER A 59 -5.30 -13.70 -7.17
CA SER A 59 -6.10 -13.85 -8.39
C SER A 59 -5.26 -14.46 -9.51
N PRO A 60 -5.88 -15.20 -10.45
CA PRO A 60 -5.22 -15.59 -11.69
C PRO A 60 -4.84 -14.40 -12.59
N ASP A 61 -5.44 -13.22 -12.36
CA ASP A 61 -5.19 -12.01 -13.15
C ASP A 61 -4.03 -11.16 -12.61
N LEU A 62 -3.42 -11.54 -11.49
CA LEU A 62 -2.17 -10.92 -11.03
C LEU A 62 -1.11 -11.02 -12.12
N THR A 63 -0.40 -9.92 -12.40
CA THR A 63 0.71 -9.93 -13.35
C THR A 63 2.01 -9.55 -12.66
N PHE A 64 3.07 -10.32 -12.95
CA PHE A 64 4.41 -10.08 -12.46
C PHE A 64 5.43 -10.16 -13.60
N PHE A 65 6.14 -9.05 -13.86
CA PHE A 65 7.16 -8.96 -14.91
C PHE A 65 8.54 -8.76 -14.27
N SER A 66 9.52 -9.53 -14.74
CA SER A 66 10.90 -9.44 -14.28
C SER A 66 11.87 -9.72 -15.41
N GLY A 67 12.61 -8.71 -15.85
CA GLY A 67 13.37 -8.78 -17.08
C GLY A 67 12.45 -9.05 -18.27
N ALA A 68 12.73 -10.08 -19.06
CA ALA A 68 11.91 -10.51 -20.19
C ALA A 68 10.84 -11.55 -19.80
N GLU A 69 10.77 -11.96 -18.55
CA GLU A 69 9.82 -12.97 -18.07
C GLU A 69 8.52 -12.35 -17.60
N LYS A 70 7.41 -12.96 -18.01
CA LYS A 70 6.05 -12.62 -17.58
C LYS A 70 5.47 -13.80 -16.81
N THR A 71 4.95 -13.53 -15.64
CA THR A 71 4.23 -14.51 -14.81
C THR A 71 2.81 -13.98 -14.58
N SER A 72 1.81 -14.82 -14.72
CA SER A 72 0.42 -14.51 -14.44
C SER A 72 -0.11 -15.42 -13.34
N GLY A 73 -0.89 -14.85 -12.44
CA GLY A 73 -1.51 -15.54 -11.32
C GLY A 73 -0.66 -15.54 -10.04
N TRP A 74 -1.36 -15.50 -8.92
CA TRP A 74 -0.76 -15.45 -7.59
C TRP A 74 0.03 -16.74 -7.28
N GLU A 75 -0.55 -17.91 -7.54
CA GLU A 75 0.09 -19.21 -7.30
C GLU A 75 1.37 -19.35 -8.12
N SER A 76 1.32 -19.00 -9.40
CA SER A 76 2.48 -19.06 -10.28
C SER A 76 3.60 -18.12 -9.83
N THR A 77 3.22 -16.95 -9.29
CA THR A 77 4.18 -15.97 -8.77
C THR A 77 4.81 -16.49 -7.48
N LEU A 78 4.03 -17.09 -6.56
CA LEU A 78 4.56 -17.72 -5.35
C LEU A 78 5.53 -18.85 -5.69
N GLU A 79 5.16 -19.73 -6.63
CA GLU A 79 6.02 -20.85 -7.05
C GLU A 79 7.33 -20.37 -7.67
N ARG A 80 7.29 -19.29 -8.46
CA ARG A 80 8.48 -18.64 -8.98
C ARG A 80 9.41 -18.16 -7.86
N TYR A 81 8.87 -17.53 -6.81
CA TYR A 81 9.66 -17.10 -5.65
C TYR A 81 10.23 -18.29 -4.88
N ARG A 82 9.45 -19.34 -4.63
CA ARG A 82 9.92 -20.57 -3.98
C ARG A 82 11.11 -21.17 -4.73
N LYS A 83 10.96 -21.35 -6.04
CA LYS A 83 12.01 -21.90 -6.90
C LYS A 83 13.28 -21.05 -6.90
N LYS A 84 13.13 -19.71 -6.93
CA LYS A 84 14.27 -18.80 -7.02
C LYS A 84 15.01 -18.63 -5.70
N TYR A 85 14.32 -18.67 -4.56
CA TYR A 85 14.87 -18.23 -3.29
C TYR A 85 14.81 -19.26 -2.16
N GLN A 86 13.99 -20.31 -2.27
CA GLN A 86 13.84 -21.34 -1.22
C GLN A 86 14.22 -22.76 -1.67
N SER A 87 14.59 -22.96 -2.96
CA SER A 87 15.11 -24.26 -3.38
C SER A 87 16.51 -24.50 -2.83
N GLU A 88 16.93 -25.76 -2.86
CA GLU A 88 18.23 -26.20 -2.33
C GLU A 88 19.40 -25.34 -2.86
N GLY A 89 20.28 -24.91 -1.96
CA GLY A 89 21.43 -24.06 -2.29
C GLY A 89 21.07 -22.60 -2.61
N ARG A 90 19.83 -22.18 -2.39
CA ARG A 90 19.39 -20.80 -2.57
C ARG A 90 19.26 -20.06 -1.25
N GLU A 91 19.28 -18.75 -1.32
CA GLU A 91 19.18 -17.86 -0.18
C GLU A 91 18.23 -16.71 -0.51
N MET A 92 17.37 -16.35 0.44
CA MET A 92 16.48 -15.20 0.28
C MET A 92 17.22 -13.87 0.45
N GLY A 93 18.25 -13.84 1.31
CA GLY A 93 18.88 -12.59 1.72
C GLY A 93 17.94 -11.69 2.52
N ARG A 94 18.46 -10.55 2.98
CA ARG A 94 17.68 -9.53 3.69
C ARG A 94 17.17 -8.46 2.72
N LEU A 95 15.86 -8.36 2.57
CA LEU A 95 15.19 -7.38 1.71
C LEU A 95 15.14 -6.00 2.37
N GLU A 96 15.42 -5.00 1.56
CA GLU A 96 15.25 -3.59 1.89
C GLU A 96 14.59 -2.87 0.70
N PHE A 97 13.48 -2.17 0.96
CA PHE A 97 12.88 -1.25 0.02
C PHE A 97 13.32 0.18 0.33
N SER A 98 13.62 0.95 -0.70
CA SER A 98 14.00 2.37 -0.59
C SER A 98 13.38 3.21 -1.71
N ASP A 99 13.55 4.52 -1.61
CA ASP A 99 13.13 5.50 -2.62
C ASP A 99 11.64 5.38 -3.01
N LEU A 100 10.81 5.03 -2.03
CA LEU A 100 9.38 4.83 -2.25
C LEU A 100 8.70 6.14 -2.66
N ASN A 101 8.08 6.12 -3.82
CA ASN A 101 7.21 7.18 -4.30
C ASN A 101 5.82 6.60 -4.58
N ILE A 102 4.84 7.00 -3.78
CA ILE A 102 3.47 6.51 -3.84
C ILE A 102 2.59 7.63 -4.36
N GLN A 103 1.93 7.40 -5.49
CA GLN A 103 1.01 8.32 -6.13
C GLN A 103 -0.38 7.72 -6.18
N GLU A 104 -1.32 8.32 -5.48
CA GLU A 104 -2.74 7.96 -5.63
C GLU A 104 -3.22 8.45 -7.00
N LEU A 105 -3.78 7.52 -7.78
CA LEU A 105 -4.37 7.78 -9.10
C LEU A 105 -5.89 7.96 -9.00
N ALA A 106 -6.51 7.27 -8.03
CA ALA A 106 -7.92 7.31 -7.71
C ALA A 106 -8.12 6.86 -6.25
N PRO A 107 -9.32 7.00 -5.66
CA PRO A 107 -9.59 6.53 -4.29
C PRO A 107 -9.34 5.04 -4.05
N ASP A 108 -9.29 4.23 -5.13
CA ASP A 108 -9.09 2.78 -5.10
C ASP A 108 -7.88 2.33 -5.95
N ALA A 109 -7.04 3.24 -6.45
CA ALA A 109 -5.90 2.91 -7.28
C ALA A 109 -4.67 3.77 -6.93
N ALA A 110 -3.51 3.13 -6.85
CA ALA A 110 -2.24 3.82 -6.63
C ALA A 110 -1.13 3.23 -7.52
N PHE A 111 -0.22 4.10 -7.92
CA PHE A 111 1.01 3.78 -8.62
C PHE A 111 2.19 3.98 -7.66
N VAL A 112 3.02 2.95 -7.53
CA VAL A 112 4.18 2.98 -6.64
C VAL A 112 5.45 2.71 -7.44
N ARG A 113 6.47 3.49 -7.18
CA ARG A 113 7.83 3.30 -7.69
C ARG A 113 8.78 3.19 -6.52
N GLY A 114 9.83 2.41 -6.66
CA GLY A 114 10.83 2.27 -5.62
C GLY A 114 12.03 1.45 -6.07
N ALA A 115 12.94 1.26 -5.14
CA ALA A 115 14.09 0.40 -5.29
C ALA A 115 14.04 -0.76 -4.31
N TRP A 116 14.61 -1.88 -4.70
CA TRP A 116 14.79 -3.06 -3.86
C TRP A 116 16.25 -3.44 -3.79
N ARG A 117 16.66 -4.00 -2.66
CA ARG A 117 18.00 -4.55 -2.43
C ARG A 117 17.90 -5.80 -1.58
N LEU A 118 18.66 -6.83 -1.94
CA LEU A 118 18.87 -8.01 -1.10
C LEU A 118 20.31 -7.98 -0.57
N LYS A 119 20.50 -8.05 0.74
CA LYS A 119 21.79 -8.24 1.38
C LYS A 119 21.98 -9.73 1.62
N MET A 120 22.93 -10.34 0.89
CA MET A 120 23.25 -11.76 0.95
C MET A 120 24.34 -12.04 1.99
N THR A 121 24.40 -13.28 2.50
CA THR A 121 25.42 -13.69 3.48
C THR A 121 26.83 -13.74 2.89
N ASP A 122 26.95 -13.97 1.57
CA ASP A 122 28.23 -13.96 0.83
C ASP A 122 28.75 -12.54 0.51
N GLY A 123 28.04 -11.50 1.00
CA GLY A 123 28.39 -10.10 0.78
C GLY A 123 27.86 -9.50 -0.52
N LYS A 124 27.28 -10.30 -1.41
CA LYS A 124 26.60 -9.77 -2.59
C LYS A 124 25.38 -8.94 -2.21
N SER A 125 25.00 -8.02 -3.10
CA SER A 125 23.88 -7.13 -2.85
C SER A 125 23.12 -6.86 -4.16
N PRO A 126 22.45 -7.90 -4.71
CA PRO A 126 21.59 -7.69 -5.87
C PRO A 126 20.52 -6.64 -5.56
N HIS A 127 20.27 -5.78 -6.54
CA HIS A 127 19.34 -4.66 -6.37
C HIS A 127 18.70 -4.29 -7.71
N GLY A 128 17.68 -3.46 -7.66
CA GLY A 128 17.01 -2.97 -8.86
C GLY A 128 15.87 -2.03 -8.52
N LEU A 129 15.07 -1.76 -9.53
CA LEU A 129 13.91 -0.87 -9.45
C LEU A 129 12.62 -1.67 -9.62
N PHE A 130 11.53 -1.12 -9.12
CA PHE A 130 10.21 -1.66 -9.35
C PHE A 130 9.17 -0.57 -9.61
N THR A 131 8.12 -0.96 -10.31
CA THR A 131 6.88 -0.22 -10.45
C THR A 131 5.71 -1.14 -10.13
N LEU A 132 4.80 -0.66 -9.28
CA LEU A 132 3.66 -1.44 -8.82
C LEU A 132 2.36 -0.67 -9.09
N ILE A 133 1.32 -1.41 -9.46
CA ILE A 133 -0.05 -0.90 -9.44
C ILE A 133 -0.78 -1.57 -8.29
N PHE A 134 -1.32 -0.75 -7.43
CA PHE A 134 -2.17 -1.16 -6.33
C PHE A 134 -3.64 -0.90 -6.64
N ARG A 135 -4.50 -1.81 -6.20
CA ARG A 135 -5.95 -1.61 -6.11
C ARG A 135 -6.40 -1.80 -4.68
N LYS A 136 -7.42 -1.05 -4.29
CA LYS A 136 -8.05 -1.18 -2.99
C LYS A 136 -9.24 -2.13 -3.08
N PHE A 137 -9.21 -3.16 -2.27
CA PHE A 137 -10.27 -4.16 -2.09
C PHE A 137 -10.91 -4.01 -0.71
N PRO A 138 -12.01 -4.71 -0.40
CA PRO A 138 -12.63 -4.67 0.93
C PRO A 138 -11.68 -5.08 2.07
N ASP A 139 -10.71 -5.97 1.79
CA ASP A 139 -9.70 -6.47 2.72
C ASP A 139 -8.38 -5.66 2.67
N GLY A 140 -8.32 -4.58 1.90
CA GLY A 140 -7.18 -3.67 1.84
C GLY A 140 -6.58 -3.44 0.47
N TRP A 141 -5.46 -2.73 0.48
CA TRP A 141 -4.67 -2.50 -0.73
C TRP A 141 -3.89 -3.75 -1.12
N LYS A 142 -3.91 -4.10 -2.40
CA LYS A 142 -3.19 -5.24 -2.98
C LYS A 142 -2.47 -4.81 -4.24
N ILE A 143 -1.29 -5.39 -4.47
CA ILE A 143 -0.55 -5.27 -5.72
C ILE A 143 -1.26 -6.13 -6.77
N VAL A 144 -1.70 -5.51 -7.87
CA VAL A 144 -2.33 -6.19 -9.00
C VAL A 144 -1.39 -6.34 -10.19
N HIS A 145 -0.34 -5.51 -10.22
CA HIS A 145 0.74 -5.59 -11.21
C HIS A 145 2.07 -5.24 -10.56
N ASP A 146 3.10 -5.99 -10.88
CA ASP A 146 4.48 -5.75 -10.50
C ASP A 146 5.37 -5.83 -11.74
N HIS A 147 6.18 -4.80 -11.94
CA HIS A 147 7.28 -4.84 -12.91
C HIS A 147 8.56 -4.50 -12.20
N THR A 148 9.44 -5.47 -12.09
CA THR A 148 10.73 -5.35 -11.42
C THR A 148 11.89 -5.57 -12.39
N SER A 149 12.94 -4.78 -12.25
CA SER A 149 14.22 -4.95 -12.95
C SER A 149 15.33 -5.28 -11.94
N ALA A 150 16.40 -5.87 -12.40
CA ALA A 150 17.64 -6.01 -11.68
C ALA A 150 18.73 -5.20 -12.38
N ALA A 151 19.62 -4.58 -11.61
CA ALA A 151 20.81 -3.97 -12.18
C ALA A 151 21.72 -5.08 -12.71
N ASP A 152 22.26 -4.87 -13.90
CA ASP A 152 23.33 -5.73 -14.46
C ASP A 152 24.58 -5.58 -13.60
N HIS A 153 25.22 -6.70 -13.30
CA HIS A 153 26.48 -6.78 -12.53
C HIS A 153 27.67 -6.84 -13.45
#